data_c4a410a360c286cb8dd423f3c571e406
#
_entry.id   c4a410a360c286cb8dd423f3c571e406
#
_cell.length_a   1.000
_cell.length_b   1.000
_cell.length_c   1.000
_cell.angle_alpha   90.00
_cell.angle_beta   90.00
_cell.angle_gamma   90.00
#
_symmetry.space_group_name_H-M   'P 1'
#
loop_
_entity.id
_entity.type
_entity.pdbx_description
1 polymer ?
#
loop_
_entity_poly.entity_id
_entity_poly.type
_entity_poly.pdbx_seq_one_letter_code
_entity_poly.pdbx_strand_id
1 'polypeptide(L)'
;MKVIGLIGGLSWESTSLYYKHINTLTLSQYDQNAKLVLYSMDFGEVTTLLQNHQYEEVINELVTVAKKVEKSGADCLLMCSNTVHLFAEEVENAISIPLLHIGDVSAKEMVEQNIKRIGLLGTKQTMEQDFYKSRLANFNIETIIPNEEERNFIHHVILNELSKGIISETSKEKLLQITNSLIQNGAEGILLGCTEIPLLVSQNDLTVPVFDTAFLHANTAVQFAG
;
A
#
# COMPACT_ATOMS: atom_id res chain seq x y z
N MET A 1 -0.47 -21.95 -12.41
CA MET A 1 -0.47 -20.67 -11.70
C MET A 1 -1.43 -19.70 -12.35
N LYS A 2 -2.31 -19.06 -11.58
CA LYS A 2 -3.24 -18.01 -12.02
C LYS A 2 -2.48 -16.75 -12.45
N VAL A 3 -3.15 -15.88 -13.19
CA VAL A 3 -2.60 -14.61 -13.69
C VAL A 3 -2.92 -13.48 -12.70
N ILE A 4 -1.90 -12.77 -12.23
CA ILE A 4 -2.05 -11.63 -11.32
C ILE A 4 -2.16 -10.35 -12.15
N GLY A 5 -3.23 -9.58 -11.95
CA GLY A 5 -3.43 -8.27 -12.58
C GLY A 5 -2.92 -7.14 -11.68
N LEU A 6 -2.23 -6.18 -12.27
CA LEU A 6 -1.67 -5.03 -11.59
C LEU A 6 -2.14 -3.73 -12.25
N ILE A 7 -2.73 -2.83 -11.47
CA ILE A 7 -2.85 -1.40 -11.81
C ILE A 7 -1.66 -0.69 -11.19
N GLY A 8 -0.70 -0.34 -12.02
CA GLY A 8 0.55 0.32 -11.64
C GLY A 8 0.68 1.72 -12.22
N GLY A 9 1.90 2.26 -12.15
CA GLY A 9 2.19 3.63 -12.60
C GLY A 9 1.86 4.72 -11.59
N LEU A 10 1.38 4.37 -10.41
CA LEU A 10 0.90 5.24 -9.33
C LEU A 10 1.83 5.34 -8.10
N SER A 11 3.04 5.31 -8.14
CA SER A 11 4.27 5.60 -8.83
C SER A 11 4.84 4.38 -9.59
N TRP A 12 5.80 4.64 -10.49
CA TRP A 12 6.49 3.56 -11.20
C TRP A 12 7.46 2.82 -10.27
N GLU A 13 8.03 3.50 -9.28
CA GLU A 13 8.87 2.91 -8.23
C GLU A 13 8.11 1.84 -7.44
N SER A 14 6.92 2.20 -6.94
CA SER A 14 6.03 1.25 -6.26
C SER A 14 5.71 0.06 -7.17
N THR A 15 5.37 0.32 -8.42
CA THR A 15 5.02 -0.72 -9.40
C THR A 15 6.19 -1.67 -9.64
N SER A 16 7.40 -1.16 -9.72
CA SER A 16 8.61 -1.97 -9.88
C SER A 16 8.89 -2.85 -8.65
N LEU A 17 8.60 -2.35 -7.44
CA LEU A 17 8.68 -3.14 -6.22
C LEU A 17 7.66 -4.29 -6.20
N TYR A 18 6.41 -4.03 -6.60
CA TYR A 18 5.40 -5.09 -6.75
C TYR A 18 5.87 -6.16 -7.73
N TYR A 19 6.34 -5.75 -8.91
CA TYR A 19 6.86 -6.69 -9.91
C TYR A 19 8.01 -7.54 -9.34
N LYS A 20 8.95 -6.90 -8.64
CA LYS A 20 10.08 -7.57 -8.00
C LYS A 20 9.62 -8.54 -6.91
N HIS A 21 8.77 -8.09 -5.97
CA HIS A 21 8.30 -8.92 -4.87
C HIS A 21 7.55 -10.15 -5.38
N ILE A 22 6.59 -9.95 -6.29
CA ILE A 22 5.78 -11.04 -6.85
C ILE A 22 6.69 -12.08 -7.53
N ASN A 23 7.62 -11.67 -8.40
CA ASN A 23 8.50 -12.62 -9.06
C ASN A 23 9.47 -13.31 -8.11
N THR A 24 10.05 -12.57 -7.14
CA THR A 24 10.95 -13.14 -6.14
C THR A 24 10.23 -14.18 -5.26
N LEU A 25 9.02 -13.85 -4.79
CA LEU A 25 8.22 -14.77 -3.98
C LEU A 25 7.77 -15.98 -4.79
N THR A 26 7.30 -15.78 -6.02
CA THR A 26 6.89 -16.89 -6.90
C THR A 26 8.03 -17.83 -7.21
N LEU A 27 9.20 -17.29 -7.52
CA LEU A 27 10.39 -18.10 -7.76
C LEU A 27 10.80 -18.90 -6.52
N SER A 28 10.78 -18.27 -5.35
CA SER A 28 11.14 -18.92 -4.08
C SER A 28 10.15 -20.02 -3.66
N GLN A 29 8.83 -19.81 -3.89
CA GLN A 29 7.80 -20.72 -3.40
C GLN A 29 7.44 -21.83 -4.41
N TYR A 30 7.55 -21.55 -5.71
CA TYR A 30 7.04 -22.43 -6.76
C TYR A 30 8.08 -22.78 -7.85
N ASP A 31 9.30 -22.27 -7.77
CA ASP A 31 10.38 -22.46 -8.76
C ASP A 31 9.98 -22.07 -10.19
N GLN A 32 9.19 -20.99 -10.32
CA GLN A 32 8.75 -20.45 -11.61
C GLN A 32 8.55 -18.93 -11.54
N ASN A 33 8.42 -18.28 -12.71
CA ASN A 33 8.08 -16.87 -12.78
C ASN A 33 6.56 -16.66 -12.70
N ALA A 34 6.15 -15.52 -12.13
CA ALA A 34 4.74 -15.14 -12.05
C ALA A 34 4.16 -14.83 -13.45
N LYS A 35 2.89 -15.18 -13.65
CA LYS A 35 2.10 -14.71 -14.79
C LYS A 35 1.47 -13.38 -14.41
N LEU A 36 1.82 -12.30 -15.09
CA LEU A 36 1.39 -10.94 -14.77
C LEU A 36 0.77 -10.23 -15.96
N VAL A 37 -0.30 -9.49 -15.68
CA VAL A 37 -0.82 -8.42 -16.53
C VAL A 37 -0.63 -7.11 -15.79
N LEU A 38 0.16 -6.20 -16.34
CA LEU A 38 0.41 -4.88 -15.75
C LEU A 38 -0.11 -3.80 -16.69
N TYR A 39 -0.99 -2.95 -16.17
CA TYR A 39 -1.34 -1.68 -16.81
C TYR A 39 -0.71 -0.53 -16.01
N SER A 40 0.18 0.23 -16.64
CA SER A 40 0.82 1.40 -16.02
C SER A 40 0.06 2.66 -16.39
N MET A 41 -0.50 3.34 -15.38
CA MET A 41 -1.16 4.64 -15.53
C MET A 41 -0.14 5.77 -15.51
N ASP A 42 -0.55 6.98 -15.93
CA ASP A 42 0.25 8.19 -15.75
C ASP A 42 0.02 8.78 -14.34
N PHE A 43 1.08 8.80 -13.53
CA PHE A 43 1.02 9.34 -12.16
C PHE A 43 0.68 10.83 -12.12
N GLY A 44 1.17 11.60 -13.09
CA GLY A 44 0.93 13.03 -13.17
C GLY A 44 -0.55 13.36 -13.43
N GLU A 45 -1.19 12.61 -14.34
CA GLU A 45 -2.62 12.77 -14.64
C GLU A 45 -3.46 12.45 -13.38
N VAL A 46 -3.25 11.27 -12.76
CA VAL A 46 -4.00 10.87 -11.56
C VAL A 46 -3.76 11.84 -10.39
N THR A 47 -2.52 12.29 -10.18
CA THR A 47 -2.20 13.23 -9.11
C THR A 47 -2.89 14.58 -9.34
N THR A 48 -2.93 15.06 -10.58
CA THR A 48 -3.62 16.31 -10.95
C THR A 48 -5.11 16.22 -10.66
N LEU A 49 -5.76 15.13 -11.05
CA LEU A 49 -7.17 14.88 -10.76
C LEU A 49 -7.44 14.86 -9.24
N LEU A 50 -6.63 14.15 -8.47
CA LEU A 50 -6.75 14.08 -7.01
C LEU A 50 -6.58 15.45 -6.33
N GLN A 51 -5.61 16.26 -6.77
CA GLN A 51 -5.37 17.60 -6.23
C GLN A 51 -6.54 18.57 -6.54
N ASN A 52 -7.19 18.38 -7.69
CA ASN A 52 -8.35 19.17 -8.10
C ASN A 52 -9.68 18.62 -7.56
N HIS A 53 -9.66 17.59 -6.69
CA HIS A 53 -10.85 16.90 -6.16
C HIS A 53 -11.78 16.34 -7.24
N GLN A 54 -11.23 15.99 -8.41
CA GLN A 54 -11.95 15.37 -9.53
C GLN A 54 -12.02 13.85 -9.33
N TYR A 55 -12.71 13.43 -8.29
CA TYR A 55 -12.74 12.02 -7.86
C TYR A 55 -13.51 11.13 -8.85
N GLU A 56 -14.54 11.64 -9.49
CA GLU A 56 -15.30 10.88 -10.49
C GLU A 56 -14.44 10.50 -11.71
N GLU A 57 -13.57 11.40 -12.14
CA GLU A 57 -12.62 11.15 -13.22
C GLU A 57 -11.58 10.09 -12.82
N VAL A 58 -11.06 10.15 -11.59
CA VAL A 58 -10.14 9.13 -11.06
C VAL A 58 -10.82 7.75 -11.02
N ILE A 59 -12.08 7.68 -10.53
CA ILE A 59 -12.86 6.45 -10.49
C ILE A 59 -13.05 5.89 -11.90
N ASN A 60 -13.47 6.73 -12.85
CA ASN A 60 -13.70 6.33 -14.23
C ASN A 60 -12.44 5.75 -14.89
N GLU A 61 -11.27 6.35 -14.63
CA GLU A 61 -10.00 5.85 -15.12
C GLU A 61 -9.62 4.52 -14.48
N LEU A 62 -9.70 4.42 -13.15
CA LEU A 62 -9.39 3.19 -12.42
C LEU A 62 -10.29 2.02 -12.86
N VAL A 63 -11.59 2.26 -12.96
CA VAL A 63 -12.57 1.27 -13.44
C VAL A 63 -12.28 0.84 -14.89
N THR A 64 -11.96 1.80 -15.76
CA THR A 64 -11.61 1.51 -17.15
C THR A 64 -10.37 0.61 -17.24
N VAL A 65 -9.34 0.93 -16.45
CA VAL A 65 -8.10 0.16 -16.41
C VAL A 65 -8.34 -1.21 -15.77
N ALA A 66 -9.11 -1.30 -14.69
CA ALA A 66 -9.45 -2.57 -14.04
C ALA A 66 -10.11 -3.55 -15.03
N LYS A 67 -11.11 -3.07 -15.80
CA LYS A 67 -11.77 -3.87 -16.86
C LYS A 67 -10.81 -4.30 -17.98
N LYS A 68 -9.84 -3.47 -18.35
CA LYS A 68 -8.81 -3.85 -19.33
C LYS A 68 -7.91 -4.96 -18.80
N VAL A 69 -7.49 -4.86 -17.53
CA VAL A 69 -6.66 -5.87 -16.86
C VAL A 69 -7.41 -7.19 -16.76
N GLU A 70 -8.68 -7.18 -16.31
CA GLU A 70 -9.54 -8.36 -16.25
C GLU A 70 -9.70 -8.98 -17.64
N LYS A 71 -10.05 -8.20 -18.67
CA LYS A 71 -10.20 -8.66 -20.05
C LYS A 71 -8.91 -9.25 -20.64
N SER A 72 -7.76 -8.86 -20.12
CA SER A 72 -6.45 -9.41 -20.52
C SER A 72 -6.14 -10.76 -19.86
N GLY A 73 -7.08 -11.31 -19.10
CA GLY A 73 -7.00 -12.65 -18.52
C GLY A 73 -6.42 -12.71 -17.11
N ALA A 74 -6.46 -11.61 -16.36
CA ALA A 74 -6.12 -11.64 -14.94
C ALA A 74 -7.17 -12.40 -14.13
N ASP A 75 -6.74 -13.17 -13.13
CA ASP A 75 -7.58 -13.92 -12.19
C ASP A 75 -7.82 -13.17 -10.87
N CYS A 76 -7.03 -12.16 -10.57
CA CYS A 76 -7.21 -11.22 -9.47
C CYS A 76 -6.62 -9.86 -9.83
N LEU A 77 -6.94 -8.84 -9.04
CA LEU A 77 -6.47 -7.47 -9.26
C LEU A 77 -5.79 -6.91 -7.99
N LEU A 78 -4.67 -6.23 -8.19
CA LEU A 78 -4.02 -5.38 -7.20
C LEU A 78 -3.90 -3.95 -7.74
N MET A 79 -4.15 -2.97 -6.89
CA MET A 79 -3.78 -1.57 -7.13
C MET A 79 -2.46 -1.28 -6.41
N CYS A 80 -1.40 -0.99 -7.17
CA CYS A 80 -0.03 -0.85 -6.65
C CYS A 80 0.22 0.50 -5.95
N SER A 81 -0.75 0.99 -5.17
CA SER A 81 -0.68 2.22 -4.39
C SER A 81 -1.69 2.16 -3.25
N ASN A 82 -1.31 2.63 -2.07
CA ASN A 82 -2.24 2.70 -0.93
C ASN A 82 -3.37 3.73 -1.18
N THR A 83 -3.03 4.91 -1.67
CA THR A 83 -3.97 6.05 -1.79
C THR A 83 -5.18 5.76 -2.68
N VAL A 84 -5.00 5.06 -3.79
CA VAL A 84 -6.12 4.78 -4.72
C VAL A 84 -7.11 3.75 -4.20
N HIS A 85 -6.79 3.04 -3.10
CA HIS A 85 -7.76 2.21 -2.41
C HIS A 85 -8.91 3.01 -1.76
N LEU A 86 -8.82 4.34 -1.75
CA LEU A 86 -9.97 5.21 -1.49
C LEU A 86 -11.16 4.91 -2.42
N PHE A 87 -10.89 4.43 -3.63
CA PHE A 87 -11.87 4.11 -4.68
C PHE A 87 -12.01 2.60 -4.93
N ALA A 88 -11.66 1.79 -3.93
CA ALA A 88 -11.64 0.33 -4.08
C ALA A 88 -13.05 -0.23 -4.31
N GLU A 89 -14.08 0.33 -3.66
CA GLU A 89 -15.45 -0.13 -3.78
C GLU A 89 -15.98 0.01 -5.20
N GLU A 90 -15.71 1.13 -5.87
CA GLU A 90 -16.12 1.37 -7.24
C GLU A 90 -15.41 0.43 -8.23
N VAL A 91 -14.13 0.14 -7.96
CA VAL A 91 -13.37 -0.84 -8.76
C VAL A 91 -13.89 -2.24 -8.54
N GLU A 92 -14.12 -2.67 -7.28
CA GLU A 92 -14.67 -3.99 -6.93
C GLU A 92 -16.03 -4.22 -7.60
N ASN A 93 -16.91 -3.21 -7.58
CA ASN A 93 -18.24 -3.30 -8.19
C ASN A 93 -18.21 -3.36 -9.74
N ALA A 94 -17.11 -2.99 -10.36
CA ALA A 94 -16.99 -2.89 -11.83
C ALA A 94 -16.37 -4.11 -12.50
N ILE A 95 -15.77 -5.04 -11.75
CA ILE A 95 -15.08 -6.24 -12.24
C ILE A 95 -15.65 -7.51 -11.61
N SER A 96 -15.40 -8.67 -12.18
CA SER A 96 -15.84 -9.96 -11.67
C SER A 96 -14.73 -10.75 -10.98
N ILE A 97 -13.46 -10.40 -11.22
CA ILE A 97 -12.32 -10.97 -10.52
C ILE A 97 -12.11 -10.29 -9.15
N PRO A 98 -11.61 -10.98 -8.12
CA PRO A 98 -11.40 -10.38 -6.82
C PRO A 98 -10.34 -9.27 -6.87
N LEU A 99 -10.66 -8.10 -6.29
CA LEU A 99 -9.68 -7.11 -5.88
C LEU A 99 -9.10 -7.54 -4.52
N LEU A 100 -7.79 -7.78 -4.49
CA LEU A 100 -7.10 -8.01 -3.23
C LEU A 100 -6.88 -6.66 -2.54
N HIS A 101 -7.70 -6.30 -1.57
CA HIS A 101 -7.63 -4.96 -0.95
C HIS A 101 -6.46 -4.89 0.03
N ILE A 102 -5.56 -3.91 -0.17
CA ILE A 102 -4.31 -3.77 0.60
C ILE A 102 -4.55 -3.63 2.12
N GLY A 103 -5.63 -2.95 2.53
CA GLY A 103 -6.02 -2.81 3.93
C GLY A 103 -6.47 -4.13 4.55
N ASP A 104 -7.26 -4.93 3.82
CA ASP A 104 -7.75 -6.22 4.31
C ASP A 104 -6.61 -7.24 4.42
N VAL A 105 -5.69 -7.22 3.45
CA VAL A 105 -4.47 -8.04 3.46
C VAL A 105 -3.61 -7.70 4.67
N SER A 106 -3.38 -6.43 4.92
CA SER A 106 -2.61 -5.97 6.07
C SER A 106 -3.30 -6.34 7.39
N ALA A 107 -4.63 -6.18 7.46
CA ALA A 107 -5.41 -6.51 8.67
C ALA A 107 -5.34 -8.01 9.00
N LYS A 108 -5.44 -8.89 8.01
CA LYS A 108 -5.34 -10.35 8.22
C LYS A 108 -4.01 -10.73 8.85
N GLU A 109 -2.90 -10.22 8.31
CA GLU A 109 -1.56 -10.46 8.85
C GLU A 109 -1.44 -9.97 10.30
N MET A 110 -1.98 -8.79 10.61
CA MET A 110 -2.00 -8.25 11.96
C MET A 110 -2.80 -9.12 12.93
N VAL A 111 -3.96 -9.64 12.49
CA VAL A 111 -4.78 -10.56 13.30
C VAL A 111 -4.04 -11.85 13.59
N GLU A 112 -3.31 -12.42 12.63
CA GLU A 112 -2.48 -13.62 12.83
C GLU A 112 -1.39 -13.39 13.87
N GLN A 113 -0.87 -12.16 13.96
CA GLN A 113 0.11 -11.77 14.98
C GLN A 113 -0.52 -11.22 16.27
N ASN A 114 -1.86 -11.29 16.41
CA ASN A 114 -2.62 -10.81 17.58
C ASN A 114 -2.51 -9.32 17.84
N ILE A 115 -2.20 -8.50 16.83
CA ILE A 115 -2.14 -7.03 16.93
C ILE A 115 -3.56 -6.47 17.06
N LYS A 116 -3.78 -5.63 18.07
CA LYS A 116 -5.04 -4.91 18.30
C LYS A 116 -4.92 -3.42 18.06
N ARG A 117 -3.72 -2.88 18.05
CA ARG A 117 -3.45 -1.47 17.96
C ARG A 117 -2.24 -1.20 17.08
N ILE A 118 -2.44 -0.51 15.96
CA ILE A 118 -1.41 -0.29 14.95
C ILE A 118 -1.07 1.19 14.78
N GLY A 119 0.21 1.55 14.74
CA GLY A 119 0.67 2.86 14.30
C GLY A 119 0.70 2.93 12.77
N LEU A 120 -0.06 3.84 12.15
CA LEU A 120 -0.11 4.00 10.69
C LEU A 120 0.76 5.16 10.25
N LEU A 121 1.73 4.89 9.37
CA LEU A 121 2.57 5.85 8.68
C LEU A 121 2.27 5.83 7.18
N GLY A 122 2.14 7.00 6.55
CA GLY A 122 1.83 7.08 5.12
C GLY A 122 1.71 8.52 4.64
N THR A 123 1.12 8.73 3.48
CA THR A 123 0.72 10.07 3.03
C THR A 123 -0.36 10.64 3.95
N LYS A 124 -0.60 11.97 3.89
CA LYS A 124 -1.69 12.59 4.67
C LYS A 124 -3.03 11.91 4.38
N GLN A 125 -3.32 11.65 3.11
CA GLN A 125 -4.55 10.96 2.71
C GLN A 125 -4.68 9.60 3.38
N THR A 126 -3.62 8.80 3.38
CA THR A 126 -3.63 7.47 4.00
C THR A 126 -3.82 7.54 5.53
N MET A 127 -3.18 8.51 6.20
CA MET A 127 -3.26 8.65 7.66
C MET A 127 -4.56 9.32 8.14
N GLU A 128 -5.08 10.31 7.38
CA GLU A 128 -6.20 11.14 7.85
C GLU A 128 -7.57 10.65 7.42
N GLN A 129 -7.69 10.10 6.20
CA GLN A 129 -8.97 9.62 5.68
C GLN A 129 -9.37 8.25 6.26
N ASP A 130 -10.65 7.99 6.25
CA ASP A 130 -11.19 6.80 6.94
C ASP A 130 -11.11 5.51 6.14
N PHE A 131 -10.85 5.55 4.83
CA PHE A 131 -10.87 4.37 3.97
C PHE A 131 -9.94 3.24 4.47
N TYR A 132 -8.78 3.60 5.02
CA TYR A 132 -7.85 2.61 5.55
C TYR A 132 -8.24 2.19 6.98
N LYS A 133 -8.53 3.17 7.84
CA LYS A 133 -8.90 2.94 9.25
C LYS A 133 -10.17 2.10 9.38
N SER A 134 -11.19 2.37 8.55
CA SER A 134 -12.45 1.60 8.56
C SER A 134 -12.21 0.14 8.18
N ARG A 135 -11.35 -0.15 7.20
CA ARG A 135 -10.98 -1.53 6.87
C ARG A 135 -10.29 -2.24 8.03
N LEU A 136 -9.33 -1.59 8.71
CA LEU A 136 -8.67 -2.16 9.89
C LEU A 136 -9.67 -2.37 11.05
N ALA A 137 -10.58 -1.42 11.27
CA ALA A 137 -11.62 -1.51 12.29
C ALA A 137 -12.56 -2.71 12.10
N ASN A 138 -12.85 -3.12 10.86
CA ASN A 138 -13.63 -4.33 10.57
C ASN A 138 -12.96 -5.62 11.11
N PHE A 139 -11.65 -5.58 11.34
CA PHE A 139 -10.88 -6.66 11.96
C PHE A 139 -10.59 -6.41 13.46
N ASN A 140 -11.28 -5.45 14.08
CA ASN A 140 -11.08 -5.02 15.47
C ASN A 140 -9.66 -4.51 15.76
N ILE A 141 -9.04 -3.83 14.80
CA ILE A 141 -7.72 -3.20 14.92
C ILE A 141 -7.91 -1.69 15.04
N GLU A 142 -7.51 -1.13 16.18
CA GLU A 142 -7.46 0.33 16.40
C GLU A 142 -6.26 0.93 15.68
N THR A 143 -6.46 2.06 15.00
CA THR A 143 -5.39 2.76 14.29
C THR A 143 -4.99 4.02 15.03
N ILE A 144 -3.70 4.16 15.35
CA ILE A 144 -3.10 5.37 15.90
C ILE A 144 -2.30 6.04 14.78
N ILE A 145 -2.45 7.36 14.66
CA ILE A 145 -1.70 8.18 13.69
C ILE A 145 -0.87 9.24 14.43
N PRO A 146 0.23 9.72 13.84
CA PRO A 146 1.01 10.84 14.39
C PRO A 146 0.18 12.12 14.53
N ASN A 147 0.64 13.09 15.31
CA ASN A 147 0.02 14.41 15.36
C ASN A 147 0.13 15.16 14.02
N GLU A 148 -0.52 16.31 13.88
CA GLU A 148 -0.62 17.03 12.61
C GLU A 148 0.77 17.48 12.09
N GLU A 149 1.64 17.98 12.93
CA GLU A 149 2.99 18.42 12.56
C GLU A 149 3.82 17.23 12.04
N GLU A 150 3.75 16.11 12.75
CA GLU A 150 4.43 14.87 12.38
C GLU A 150 3.89 14.29 11.07
N ARG A 151 2.56 14.32 10.85
CA ARG A 151 1.96 13.89 9.58
C ARG A 151 2.39 14.77 8.41
N ASN A 152 2.51 16.10 8.63
CA ASN A 152 3.02 17.03 7.63
C ASN A 152 4.48 16.70 7.27
N PHE A 153 5.32 16.42 8.28
CA PHE A 153 6.70 16.01 8.09
C PHE A 153 6.80 14.71 7.28
N ILE A 154 6.09 13.66 7.69
CA ILE A 154 6.10 12.37 7.00
C ILE A 154 5.67 12.52 5.53
N HIS A 155 4.59 13.25 5.30
CA HIS A 155 4.10 13.54 3.95
C HIS A 155 5.13 14.27 3.09
N HIS A 156 5.81 15.27 3.67
CA HIS A 156 6.91 15.99 3.00
C HIS A 156 8.05 15.06 2.63
N VAL A 157 8.50 14.22 3.56
CA VAL A 157 9.59 13.24 3.32
C VAL A 157 9.20 12.28 2.19
N ILE A 158 7.98 11.74 2.20
CA ILE A 158 7.51 10.85 1.14
C ILE A 158 7.56 11.54 -0.23
N LEU A 159 6.98 12.74 -0.36
CA LEU A 159 6.82 13.40 -1.67
C LEU A 159 8.07 14.12 -2.16
N ASN A 160 8.93 14.61 -1.26
CA ASN A 160 10.04 15.47 -1.65
C ASN A 160 11.42 14.81 -1.54
N GLU A 161 11.51 13.71 -0.80
CA GLU A 161 12.75 12.95 -0.63
C GLU A 161 12.61 11.55 -1.22
N LEU A 162 11.82 10.67 -0.62
CA LEU A 162 11.76 9.25 -0.97
C LEU A 162 11.28 8.99 -2.40
N SER A 163 10.25 9.69 -2.85
CA SER A 163 9.76 9.59 -4.25
C SER A 163 10.78 10.07 -5.29
N LYS A 164 11.85 10.73 -4.86
CA LYS A 164 12.97 11.19 -5.71
C LYS A 164 14.24 10.37 -5.48
N GLY A 165 14.15 9.29 -4.69
CA GLY A 165 15.30 8.45 -4.35
C GLY A 165 16.28 9.10 -3.36
N ILE A 166 15.88 10.18 -2.67
CA ILE A 166 16.71 10.86 -1.66
C ILE A 166 16.48 10.16 -0.33
N ILE A 167 17.53 9.61 0.24
CA ILE A 167 17.56 8.98 1.57
C ILE A 167 18.36 9.87 2.50
N SER A 168 17.68 10.51 3.46
CA SER A 168 18.26 11.44 4.42
C SER A 168 18.33 10.79 5.81
N GLU A 169 19.52 10.76 6.40
CA GLU A 169 19.70 10.25 7.76
C GLU A 169 18.91 11.08 8.79
N THR A 170 18.88 12.41 8.61
CA THR A 170 18.09 13.30 9.48
C THR A 170 16.60 13.00 9.40
N SER A 171 16.09 12.72 8.19
CA SER A 171 14.69 12.32 8.00
C SER A 171 14.40 10.95 8.61
N LYS A 172 15.35 10.01 8.52
CA LYS A 172 15.27 8.72 9.20
C LYS A 172 15.17 8.87 10.72
N GLU A 173 16.10 9.62 11.32
CA GLU A 173 16.11 9.85 12.76
C GLU A 173 14.79 10.45 13.26
N LYS A 174 14.27 11.46 12.56
CA LYS A 174 12.98 12.08 12.92
C LYS A 174 11.81 11.12 12.76
N LEU A 175 11.81 10.33 11.67
CA LEU A 175 10.77 9.32 11.46
C LEU A 175 10.78 8.23 12.54
N LEU A 176 11.96 7.80 12.99
CA LEU A 176 12.10 6.86 14.09
C LEU A 176 11.62 7.47 15.44
N GLN A 177 11.86 8.76 15.70
CA GLN A 177 11.32 9.43 16.87
C GLN A 177 9.79 9.42 16.87
N ILE A 178 9.16 9.76 15.71
CA ILE A 178 7.70 9.72 15.54
C ILE A 178 7.16 8.30 15.75
N THR A 179 7.82 7.32 15.17
CA THR A 179 7.43 5.90 15.30
C THR A 179 7.50 5.43 16.75
N ASN A 180 8.59 5.78 17.46
CA ASN A 180 8.73 5.46 18.88
C ASN A 180 7.67 6.15 19.75
N SER A 181 7.24 7.37 19.41
CA SER A 181 6.12 8.03 20.07
C SER A 181 4.81 7.25 19.90
N LEU A 182 4.52 6.72 18.72
CA LEU A 182 3.35 5.86 18.49
C LEU A 182 3.42 4.58 19.35
N ILE A 183 4.60 3.94 19.44
CA ILE A 183 4.80 2.75 20.28
C ILE A 183 4.57 3.08 21.75
N GLN A 184 5.10 4.20 22.24
CA GLN A 184 4.88 4.65 23.63
C GLN A 184 3.40 4.97 23.90
N ASN A 185 2.65 5.40 22.88
CA ASN A 185 1.21 5.64 22.95
C ASN A 185 0.38 4.34 22.76
N GLY A 186 1.04 3.18 22.77
CA GLY A 186 0.40 1.88 22.79
C GLY A 186 0.23 1.21 21.43
N ALA A 187 0.94 1.63 20.38
CA ALA A 187 1.01 0.86 19.14
C ALA A 187 1.79 -0.44 19.37
N GLU A 188 1.18 -1.56 19.05
CA GLU A 188 1.74 -2.91 19.16
C GLU A 188 2.51 -3.34 17.89
N GLY A 189 2.40 -2.54 16.83
CA GLY A 189 3.09 -2.69 15.57
C GLY A 189 3.02 -1.41 14.74
N ILE A 190 3.78 -1.35 13.65
CA ILE A 190 3.83 -0.20 12.74
C ILE A 190 3.47 -0.64 11.33
N LEU A 191 2.46 -0.01 10.75
CA LEU A 191 2.02 -0.22 9.37
C LEU A 191 2.63 0.86 8.47
N LEU A 192 3.44 0.42 7.52
CA LEU A 192 4.05 1.27 6.50
C LEU A 192 3.10 1.41 5.32
N GLY A 193 2.17 2.37 5.41
CA GLY A 193 1.13 2.66 4.41
C GLY A 193 1.62 3.50 3.22
N CYS A 194 2.91 3.46 2.94
CA CYS A 194 3.51 4.02 1.74
C CYS A 194 4.70 3.14 1.33
N THR A 195 4.79 2.82 0.06
CA THR A 195 5.77 1.88 -0.50
C THR A 195 7.22 2.36 -0.41
N GLU A 196 7.41 3.66 -0.18
CA GLU A 196 8.73 4.29 -0.08
C GLU A 196 9.26 4.35 1.37
N ILE A 197 8.40 4.28 2.40
CA ILE A 197 8.84 4.34 3.80
C ILE A 197 9.82 3.21 4.17
N PRO A 198 9.69 1.96 3.65
CA PRO A 198 10.66 0.90 3.89
C PRO A 198 12.10 1.22 3.47
N LEU A 199 12.31 2.26 2.65
CA LEU A 199 13.66 2.77 2.31
C LEU A 199 14.36 3.46 3.51
N LEU A 200 13.58 3.96 4.48
CA LEU A 200 14.10 4.62 5.69
C LEU A 200 13.97 3.76 6.94
N VAL A 201 12.84 3.09 7.12
CA VAL A 201 12.50 2.34 8.35
C VAL A 201 12.23 0.89 8.01
N SER A 202 12.89 -0.01 8.71
CA SER A 202 12.77 -1.45 8.56
C SER A 202 12.49 -2.13 9.89
N GLN A 203 12.24 -3.44 9.89
CA GLN A 203 12.08 -4.24 11.11
C GLN A 203 13.29 -4.13 12.05
N ASN A 204 14.51 -3.94 11.52
CA ASN A 204 15.73 -3.85 12.34
C ASN A 204 15.82 -2.56 13.15
N ASP A 205 15.06 -1.55 12.80
CA ASP A 205 15.05 -0.25 13.45
C ASP A 205 14.05 -0.18 14.63
N LEU A 206 13.13 -1.17 14.76
CA LEU A 206 12.00 -1.11 15.69
C LEU A 206 11.88 -2.37 16.56
N THR A 207 11.34 -2.19 17.77
CA THR A 207 11.12 -3.27 18.75
C THR A 207 9.78 -3.98 18.61
N VAL A 208 8.87 -3.44 17.81
CA VAL A 208 7.53 -4.01 17.49
C VAL A 208 7.50 -4.48 16.05
N PRO A 209 6.57 -5.37 15.67
CA PRO A 209 6.40 -5.80 14.29
C PRO A 209 6.19 -4.65 13.31
N VAL A 210 6.81 -4.76 12.13
CA VAL A 210 6.66 -3.82 11.01
C VAL A 210 5.89 -4.50 9.88
N PHE A 211 4.83 -3.87 9.43
CA PHE A 211 3.97 -4.35 8.35
C PHE A 211 4.22 -3.50 7.10
N ASP A 212 4.96 -4.05 6.14
CA ASP A 212 5.16 -3.47 4.82
C ASP A 212 3.96 -3.82 3.94
N THR A 213 3.11 -2.84 3.66
CA THR A 213 1.86 -3.03 2.91
C THR A 213 2.09 -3.56 1.51
N ALA A 214 3.13 -3.11 0.81
CA ALA A 214 3.43 -3.55 -0.55
C ALA A 214 3.90 -5.02 -0.58
N PHE A 215 4.78 -5.39 0.36
CA PHE A 215 5.25 -6.76 0.49
C PHE A 215 4.10 -7.73 0.84
N LEU A 216 3.29 -7.40 1.83
CA LEU A 216 2.14 -8.21 2.26
C LEU A 216 1.14 -8.39 1.12
N HIS A 217 0.85 -7.31 0.39
CA HIS A 217 -0.07 -7.31 -0.74
C HIS A 217 0.44 -8.21 -1.88
N ALA A 218 1.72 -8.10 -2.23
CA ALA A 218 2.37 -8.94 -3.22
C ALA A 218 2.39 -10.43 -2.80
N ASN A 219 2.69 -10.71 -1.52
CA ASN A 219 2.70 -12.07 -0.98
C ASN A 219 1.32 -12.73 -1.05
N THR A 220 0.27 -12.01 -0.67
CA THR A 220 -1.12 -12.50 -0.78
C THR A 220 -1.50 -12.80 -2.22
N ALA A 221 -1.08 -11.98 -3.17
CA ALA A 221 -1.33 -12.24 -4.59
C ALA A 221 -0.63 -13.51 -5.08
N VAL A 222 0.60 -13.75 -4.63
CA VAL A 222 1.35 -14.97 -4.96
C VAL A 222 0.67 -16.20 -4.37
N GLN A 223 0.23 -16.14 -3.11
CA GLN A 223 -0.53 -17.23 -2.47
C GLN A 223 -1.88 -17.50 -3.17
N PHE A 224 -2.57 -16.46 -3.64
CA PHE A 224 -3.80 -16.60 -4.42
C PHE A 224 -3.56 -17.27 -5.77
N ALA A 225 -2.41 -17.00 -6.39
CA ALA A 225 -2.09 -17.47 -7.73
C ALA A 225 -1.51 -18.89 -7.78
N GLY A 226 -0.86 -19.35 -6.70
CA GLY A 226 -0.27 -20.70 -6.60
C GLY A 226 -1.29 -21.75 -6.36
#